data_0e240a28bccd3338db39c2e0ca6cac9d
#
_entry.id   0e240a28bccd3338db39c2e0ca6cac9d
#
_cell.length_a   1.000
_cell.length_b   1.000
_cell.length_c   1.000
_cell.angle_alpha   90.00
_cell.angle_beta   90.00
_cell.angle_gamma   90.00
#
_symmetry.space_group_name_H-M   'P 1'
#
loop_
_entity.id
_entity.type
_entity.pdbx_description
1 polymer ?
#
loop_
_entity_poly.entity_id
_entity_poly.type
_entity_poly.pdbx_seq_one_letter_code
_entity_poly.pdbx_strand_id
1 'polypeptide(L)'
;MGIKNLSTRLVLALGASSAAASLVPRQTNGSSPVTSPYFQDVSDYLDSIVDELWPINKEIHDNPELGYKEVKAHKLLTDFMESHEGWNVTRSIYNISTAFVAVFEGSGDGPIVSFNAEYDALPGLGHACGHNLIATASVGGALATAEIMRAEKLPGKVILFGTPAEESLGGKVKLHEAGAFRDHNIDISLITHPTNGADTPYMITTSTDRFEVEYRGKEAHAAAGPWEGINAQDALILANNAIALMRQQTRHTDKIHGIITSAGSRINVIPALAEASFQIRSADNVALEQWTERVMKCFEAGALATGAELNLTMRPYGYDNMVNNDLLASSYAKHFTEIGGKVPSAEIDKLRDPDGSTDQGNLSHDFPSISPYFGITNENGTAPAGGPHTAAFEVAAGSRAAFDKAIMAAKGIAGVAVDVLTVDGLLEQINEEFEATKEKRRKRRSVFQISR
;
A
#
# COMPACT_ATOMS: atom_id res chain seq x y z
N MET A 1 14.61 -9.72 78.98
CA MET A 1 14.75 -11.19 78.92
C MET A 1 14.05 -11.65 77.67
N GLY A 2 14.62 -12.12 76.62
CA GLY A 2 15.82 -12.81 76.38
C GLY A 2 15.61 -13.60 75.10
N ILE A 3 16.55 -13.42 74.21
CA ILE A 3 17.25 -14.44 73.43
C ILE A 3 16.56 -14.94 72.13
N LYS A 4 17.12 -14.46 71.04
CA LYS A 4 17.78 -15.12 69.90
C LYS A 4 17.14 -16.43 69.38
N ASN A 5 16.87 -16.45 68.07
CA ASN A 5 17.53 -17.42 67.20
C ASN A 5 17.55 -16.96 65.75
N LEU A 6 18.77 -16.79 65.24
CA LEU A 6 19.11 -16.71 63.81
C LEU A 6 18.85 -18.07 63.16
N SER A 7 18.13 -18.12 62.12
CA SER A 7 18.18 -19.21 61.12
C SER A 7 18.70 -18.67 59.80
N THR A 8 19.96 -18.98 59.55
CA THR A 8 20.68 -18.78 58.29
C THR A 8 20.01 -19.61 57.21
N ARG A 9 19.38 -18.98 56.26
CA ARG A 9 19.00 -19.64 55.00
C ARG A 9 20.05 -19.39 53.95
N LEU A 10 20.72 -20.48 53.61
CA LEU A 10 21.65 -20.62 52.50
C LEU A 10 20.89 -20.32 51.18
N VAL A 11 21.24 -19.22 50.51
CA VAL A 11 20.78 -18.94 49.17
C VAL A 11 21.75 -19.60 48.22
N LEU A 12 21.33 -20.72 47.66
CA LEU A 12 21.98 -21.31 46.48
C LEU A 12 21.69 -20.40 45.28
N ALA A 13 22.67 -19.64 44.86
CA ALA A 13 22.67 -18.96 43.58
C ALA A 13 22.88 -19.99 42.46
N LEU A 14 21.83 -20.42 41.83
CA LEU A 14 21.88 -21.11 40.53
C LEU A 14 22.24 -20.05 39.48
N GLY A 15 23.49 -20.02 39.08
CA GLY A 15 23.96 -19.26 37.96
C GLY A 15 23.37 -19.84 36.65
N ALA A 16 22.30 -19.26 36.15
CA ALA A 16 21.87 -19.47 34.78
C ALA A 16 22.83 -18.64 33.89
N SER A 17 23.83 -19.31 33.36
CA SER A 17 24.65 -18.77 32.26
C SER A 17 23.73 -18.68 31.03
N SER A 18 23.15 -17.51 30.78
CA SER A 18 22.55 -17.18 29.51
C SER A 18 23.69 -16.97 28.50
N ALA A 19 23.97 -18.02 27.72
CA ALA A 19 24.72 -17.86 26.50
C ALA A 19 23.87 -16.99 25.55
N ALA A 20 24.08 -15.69 25.60
CA ALA A 20 23.66 -14.78 24.54
C ALA A 20 24.46 -15.19 23.30
N ALA A 21 23.86 -16.03 22.45
CA ALA A 21 24.35 -16.22 21.11
C ALA A 21 24.21 -14.86 20.43
N SER A 22 25.31 -14.14 20.32
CA SER A 22 25.42 -12.98 19.44
C SER A 22 25.17 -13.50 18.03
N LEU A 23 23.95 -13.27 17.54
CA LEU A 23 23.66 -13.29 16.12
C LEU A 23 24.45 -12.15 15.50
N VAL A 24 25.72 -12.37 15.22
CA VAL A 24 26.46 -11.54 14.27
C VAL A 24 25.74 -11.74 12.95
N PRO A 25 25.16 -10.69 12.34
CA PRO A 25 24.62 -10.81 11.00
C PRO A 25 25.77 -11.30 10.12
N ARG A 26 25.55 -12.42 9.42
CA ARG A 26 26.47 -12.87 8.40
C ARG A 26 26.56 -11.71 7.40
N GLN A 27 27.69 -11.01 7.38
CA GLN A 27 28.00 -10.08 6.31
C GLN A 27 27.97 -10.90 5.03
N THR A 28 26.86 -10.79 4.30
CA THR A 28 26.88 -11.10 2.88
C THR A 28 27.85 -10.09 2.30
N ASN A 29 28.97 -10.55 1.77
CA ASN A 29 29.90 -9.72 1.02
C ASN A 29 29.06 -8.98 -0.03
N GLY A 30 28.81 -7.71 0.23
CA GLY A 30 28.04 -6.84 -0.65
C GLY A 30 28.88 -6.56 -1.91
N SER A 31 28.82 -7.44 -2.88
CA SER A 31 28.99 -7.00 -4.26
C SER A 31 27.80 -6.08 -4.55
N SER A 32 28.08 -4.85 -4.95
CA SER A 32 27.03 -3.96 -5.49
C SER A 32 26.19 -4.74 -6.49
N PRO A 33 24.87 -4.62 -6.48
CA PRO A 33 24.05 -5.34 -7.44
C PRO A 33 24.58 -5.09 -8.85
N VAL A 34 24.75 -6.15 -9.61
CA VAL A 34 25.09 -6.04 -11.03
C VAL A 34 23.89 -5.40 -11.70
N THR A 35 24.07 -4.27 -12.34
CA THR A 35 23.04 -3.57 -13.09
C THR A 35 23.32 -3.64 -14.58
N SER A 36 22.26 -3.46 -15.36
CA SER A 36 22.31 -3.38 -16.81
C SER A 36 23.21 -2.22 -17.28
N PRO A 37 23.95 -2.40 -18.38
CA PRO A 37 24.69 -1.30 -19.01
C PRO A 37 23.79 -0.25 -19.67
N TYR A 38 22.49 -0.52 -19.84
CA TYR A 38 21.55 0.29 -20.62
C TYR A 38 20.85 1.40 -19.81
N PHE A 39 21.22 1.64 -18.55
CA PHE A 39 20.52 2.63 -17.73
C PHE A 39 20.67 4.06 -18.27
N GLN A 40 21.82 4.40 -18.87
CA GLN A 40 21.98 5.70 -19.53
C GLN A 40 21.01 5.86 -20.70
N ASP A 41 20.82 4.82 -21.51
CA ASP A 41 19.89 4.84 -22.64
C ASP A 41 18.42 4.98 -22.17
N VAL A 42 18.05 4.33 -21.05
CA VAL A 42 16.76 4.53 -20.36
C VAL A 42 16.58 6.00 -19.97
N SER A 43 17.61 6.58 -19.37
CA SER A 43 17.57 7.98 -18.93
C SER A 43 17.43 8.94 -20.10
N ASP A 44 18.23 8.76 -21.15
CA ASP A 44 18.24 9.61 -22.34
C ASP A 44 16.90 9.53 -23.11
N TYR A 45 16.34 8.32 -23.20
CA TYR A 45 15.03 8.15 -23.83
C TYR A 45 13.94 8.91 -23.06
N LEU A 46 13.86 8.75 -21.71
CA LEU A 46 12.88 9.47 -20.90
C LEU A 46 13.05 10.97 -21.01
N ASP A 47 14.29 11.50 -21.06
CA ASP A 47 14.54 12.91 -21.28
C ASP A 47 14.06 13.38 -22.66
N SER A 48 14.10 12.51 -23.66
CA SER A 48 13.64 12.85 -25.03
C SER A 48 12.12 12.95 -25.15
N ILE A 49 11.35 12.23 -24.32
CA ILE A 49 9.88 12.20 -24.36
C ILE A 49 9.21 13.02 -23.24
N VAL A 50 9.99 13.74 -22.44
CA VAL A 50 9.48 14.52 -21.30
C VAL A 50 8.41 15.53 -21.72
N ASP A 51 8.54 16.13 -22.89
CA ASP A 51 7.58 17.11 -23.41
C ASP A 51 6.30 16.46 -23.96
N GLU A 52 6.32 15.15 -24.24
CA GLU A 52 5.14 14.37 -24.59
C GLU A 52 4.39 13.90 -23.33
N LEU A 53 5.12 13.59 -22.25
CA LEU A 53 4.55 13.13 -20.98
C LEU A 53 3.96 14.27 -20.14
N TRP A 54 4.51 15.48 -20.22
CA TRP A 54 4.02 16.63 -19.44
C TRP A 54 2.54 16.96 -19.69
N PRO A 55 2.05 17.07 -20.94
CA PRO A 55 0.63 17.27 -21.22
C PRO A 55 -0.27 16.17 -20.64
N ILE A 56 0.18 14.90 -20.64
CA ILE A 56 -0.56 13.77 -20.07
C ILE A 56 -0.74 13.97 -18.56
N ASN A 57 0.37 14.25 -17.86
CA ASN A 57 0.34 14.53 -16.43
C ASN A 57 -0.60 15.71 -16.09
N LYS A 58 -0.48 16.79 -16.86
CA LYS A 58 -1.25 18.01 -16.63
C LYS A 58 -2.73 17.82 -16.89
N GLU A 59 -3.11 17.11 -17.94
CA GLU A 59 -4.51 16.82 -18.28
C GLU A 59 -5.18 15.96 -17.20
N ILE A 60 -4.48 14.93 -16.66
CA ILE A 60 -4.98 14.13 -15.55
C ILE A 60 -5.19 15.01 -14.32
N HIS A 61 -4.18 15.81 -13.95
CA HIS A 61 -4.24 16.67 -12.77
C HIS A 61 -5.39 17.68 -12.84
N ASP A 62 -5.56 18.35 -13.98
CA ASP A 62 -6.54 19.44 -14.16
C ASP A 62 -7.97 18.95 -14.36
N ASN A 63 -8.15 17.66 -14.64
CA ASN A 63 -9.46 17.01 -14.82
C ASN A 63 -9.64 15.83 -13.85
N PRO A 64 -9.66 16.07 -12.53
CA PRO A 64 -9.72 15.00 -11.55
C PRO A 64 -11.03 14.21 -11.64
N GLU A 65 -10.91 12.88 -11.67
CA GLU A 65 -12.02 11.94 -11.74
C GLU A 65 -11.94 10.95 -10.58
N LEU A 66 -13.08 10.61 -10.00
CA LEU A 66 -13.16 9.69 -8.87
C LEU A 66 -13.04 8.23 -9.31
N GLY A 67 -12.64 7.37 -8.39
CA GLY A 67 -12.48 5.94 -8.62
C GLY A 67 -13.67 5.28 -9.31
N TYR A 68 -13.39 4.45 -10.31
CA TYR A 68 -14.30 3.82 -11.28
C TYR A 68 -15.09 4.79 -12.18
N LYS A 69 -14.69 6.06 -12.22
CA LYS A 69 -15.27 7.11 -13.08
C LYS A 69 -14.20 7.87 -13.86
N GLU A 70 -13.00 7.35 -13.95
CA GLU A 70 -11.81 7.95 -14.58
C GLU A 70 -11.86 7.81 -16.11
N VAL A 71 -12.95 8.26 -16.72
CA VAL A 71 -13.23 8.06 -18.17
C VAL A 71 -12.28 8.85 -19.05
N LYS A 72 -11.97 10.11 -18.65
CA LYS A 72 -11.05 10.96 -19.42
C LYS A 72 -9.62 10.48 -19.28
N ALA A 73 -9.17 10.21 -18.05
CA ALA A 73 -7.83 9.69 -17.79
C ALA A 73 -7.61 8.35 -18.48
N HIS A 74 -8.57 7.41 -18.39
CA HIS A 74 -8.53 6.15 -19.11
C HIS A 74 -8.41 6.36 -20.62
N LYS A 75 -9.24 7.23 -21.22
CA LYS A 75 -9.17 7.52 -22.66
C LYS A 75 -7.82 8.13 -23.05
N LEU A 76 -7.36 9.12 -22.29
CA LEU A 76 -6.10 9.82 -22.52
C LEU A 76 -4.91 8.84 -22.52
N LEU A 77 -4.80 8.02 -21.47
CA LEU A 77 -3.70 7.07 -21.30
C LEU A 77 -3.74 5.97 -22.38
N THR A 78 -4.92 5.45 -22.70
CA THR A 78 -5.04 4.42 -23.72
C THR A 78 -4.78 4.95 -25.13
N ASP A 79 -5.29 6.15 -25.47
CA ASP A 79 -4.98 6.80 -26.76
C ASP A 79 -3.47 7.07 -26.89
N PHE A 80 -2.84 7.52 -25.80
CA PHE A 80 -1.41 7.80 -25.76
C PHE A 80 -0.59 6.52 -25.97
N MET A 81 -0.92 5.44 -25.27
CA MET A 81 -0.22 4.16 -25.46
C MET A 81 -0.43 3.56 -26.85
N GLU A 82 -1.64 3.67 -27.42
CA GLU A 82 -1.93 3.21 -28.79
C GLU A 82 -1.17 3.99 -29.86
N SER A 83 -0.78 5.24 -29.58
CA SER A 83 0.02 6.06 -30.53
C SER A 83 1.48 5.62 -30.64
N HIS A 84 1.96 4.79 -29.71
CA HIS A 84 3.33 4.27 -29.70
C HIS A 84 3.41 2.91 -30.40
N GLU A 85 4.37 2.78 -31.32
CA GLU A 85 4.55 1.56 -32.10
C GLU A 85 4.88 0.35 -31.24
N GLY A 86 4.24 -0.78 -31.54
CA GLY A 86 4.47 -2.07 -30.88
C GLY A 86 3.62 -2.31 -29.63
N TRP A 87 2.85 -1.32 -29.18
CA TRP A 87 1.95 -1.50 -28.04
C TRP A 87 0.57 -2.00 -28.48
N ASN A 88 0.11 -3.08 -27.80
CA ASN A 88 -1.25 -3.61 -27.95
C ASN A 88 -2.06 -3.24 -26.72
N VAL A 89 -3.07 -2.38 -26.88
CA VAL A 89 -3.88 -1.83 -25.80
C VAL A 89 -5.26 -2.48 -25.77
N THR A 90 -5.63 -3.06 -24.63
CA THR A 90 -6.98 -3.57 -24.36
C THR A 90 -7.65 -2.72 -23.30
N ARG A 91 -8.75 -2.07 -23.68
CA ARG A 91 -9.53 -1.17 -22.83
C ARG A 91 -10.61 -1.93 -22.05
N SER A 92 -11.02 -1.40 -20.91
CA SER A 92 -12.17 -1.90 -20.13
C SER A 92 -12.05 -3.38 -19.76
N ILE A 93 -10.92 -3.76 -19.16
CA ILE A 93 -10.60 -5.14 -18.81
C ILE A 93 -11.31 -5.60 -17.52
N TYR A 94 -11.55 -6.89 -17.40
CA TYR A 94 -12.06 -7.57 -16.18
C TYR A 94 -13.33 -6.91 -15.58
N ASN A 95 -14.24 -6.45 -16.43
CA ASN A 95 -15.47 -5.75 -16.05
C ASN A 95 -15.24 -4.42 -15.28
N ILE A 96 -14.07 -3.83 -15.41
CA ILE A 96 -13.78 -2.48 -14.89
C ILE A 96 -13.63 -1.55 -16.11
N SER A 97 -14.61 -0.70 -16.33
CA SER A 97 -14.72 0.14 -17.53
C SER A 97 -13.56 1.12 -17.70
N THR A 98 -12.94 1.51 -16.61
CA THR A 98 -11.81 2.45 -16.57
C THR A 98 -10.45 1.79 -16.37
N ALA A 99 -10.38 0.45 -16.32
CA ALA A 99 -9.11 -0.28 -16.32
C ALA A 99 -8.66 -0.63 -17.75
N PHE A 100 -7.36 -0.74 -17.97
CA PHE A 100 -6.79 -1.18 -19.25
C PHE A 100 -5.51 -1.99 -19.05
N VAL A 101 -5.08 -2.67 -20.09
CA VAL A 101 -3.75 -3.26 -20.17
C VAL A 101 -3.14 -2.91 -21.52
N ALA A 102 -1.88 -2.48 -21.49
CA ALA A 102 -1.06 -2.27 -22.66
C ALA A 102 0.14 -3.22 -22.63
N VAL A 103 0.37 -3.96 -23.68
CA VAL A 103 1.41 -4.99 -23.78
C VAL A 103 2.36 -4.66 -24.91
N PHE A 104 3.65 -4.65 -24.63
CA PHE A 104 4.73 -4.65 -25.60
C PHE A 104 5.44 -6.00 -25.55
N GLU A 105 5.58 -6.66 -26.69
CA GLU A 105 6.24 -7.95 -26.82
C GLU A 105 7.64 -7.80 -27.42
N GLY A 106 8.64 -8.38 -26.75
CA GLY A 106 10.01 -8.43 -27.20
C GLY A 106 10.26 -9.50 -28.28
N SER A 107 11.51 -9.87 -28.46
CA SER A 107 11.95 -10.76 -29.55
C SER A 107 11.65 -12.24 -29.35
N GLY A 108 11.10 -12.64 -28.19
CA GLY A 108 10.80 -14.03 -27.83
C GLY A 108 10.44 -14.20 -26.37
N ASP A 109 10.39 -15.45 -25.90
CA ASP A 109 10.09 -15.76 -24.51
C ASP A 109 11.18 -15.26 -23.56
N GLY A 110 10.77 -14.66 -22.43
CA GLY A 110 11.66 -14.07 -21.44
C GLY A 110 10.87 -13.48 -20.26
N PRO A 111 11.52 -12.70 -19.38
CA PRO A 111 10.87 -12.10 -18.23
C PRO A 111 9.71 -11.18 -18.62
N ILE A 112 8.67 -11.14 -17.76
CA ILE A 112 7.48 -10.30 -17.94
C ILE A 112 7.43 -9.27 -16.82
N VAL A 113 7.84 -8.04 -17.15
CA VAL A 113 7.87 -6.93 -16.20
C VAL A 113 6.59 -6.10 -16.29
N SER A 114 6.00 -5.72 -15.16
CA SER A 114 4.78 -4.92 -15.16
C SER A 114 4.91 -3.60 -14.41
N PHE A 115 4.20 -2.59 -14.91
CA PHE A 115 4.03 -1.27 -14.32
C PHE A 115 2.55 -1.04 -14.03
N ASN A 116 2.25 -0.39 -12.90
CA ASN A 116 0.87 -0.04 -12.52
C ASN A 116 0.69 1.47 -12.54
N ALA A 117 -0.30 1.94 -13.29
CA ALA A 117 -0.66 3.35 -13.40
C ALA A 117 -1.96 3.61 -12.64
N GLU A 118 -1.91 4.42 -11.58
CA GLU A 118 -3.05 4.96 -10.85
C GLU A 118 -3.42 6.34 -11.39
N TYR A 119 -4.72 6.66 -11.46
CA TYR A 119 -5.19 7.95 -12.01
C TYR A 119 -6.52 8.42 -11.41
N ASP A 120 -7.00 7.83 -10.34
CA ASP A 120 -8.15 8.34 -9.60
C ASP A 120 -7.78 9.49 -8.68
N ALA A 121 -8.78 10.33 -8.37
CA ALA A 121 -8.65 11.52 -7.54
C ALA A 121 -9.53 11.42 -6.29
N LEU A 122 -9.23 12.27 -5.31
CA LEU A 122 -9.98 12.36 -4.06
C LEU A 122 -11.21 13.26 -4.17
N PRO A 123 -12.34 12.90 -3.55
CA PRO A 123 -13.53 13.74 -3.54
C PRO A 123 -13.27 15.13 -2.95
N GLY A 124 -13.50 16.18 -3.76
CA GLY A 124 -13.35 17.59 -3.34
C GLY A 124 -11.92 18.07 -3.14
N LEU A 125 -10.92 17.23 -3.35
CA LEU A 125 -9.49 17.55 -3.19
C LEU A 125 -8.67 17.37 -4.47
N GLY A 126 -9.24 16.83 -5.54
CA GLY A 126 -8.49 16.59 -6.77
C GLY A 126 -7.38 15.54 -6.59
N HIS A 127 -6.27 15.71 -7.30
CA HIS A 127 -5.12 14.80 -7.25
C HIS A 127 -4.21 15.04 -6.03
N ALA A 128 -4.82 15.15 -4.85
CA ALA A 128 -4.10 15.35 -3.59
C ALA A 128 -3.33 14.11 -3.09
N CYS A 129 -3.39 12.97 -3.78
CA CYS A 129 -2.48 11.83 -3.60
C CYS A 129 -1.40 11.77 -4.68
N GLY A 130 -1.51 12.59 -5.73
CA GLY A 130 -0.53 12.68 -6.82
C GLY A 130 -0.58 11.52 -7.82
N HIS A 131 -1.75 10.91 -8.03
CA HIS A 131 -1.91 9.80 -8.98
C HIS A 131 -1.65 10.22 -10.43
N ASN A 132 -1.79 11.51 -10.78
CA ASN A 132 -1.29 12.04 -12.05
C ASN A 132 0.21 11.78 -12.26
N LEU A 133 1.02 11.92 -11.21
CA LEU A 133 2.45 11.66 -11.22
C LEU A 133 2.75 10.15 -11.29
N ILE A 134 1.97 9.34 -10.57
CA ILE A 134 2.08 7.86 -10.58
C ILE A 134 1.79 7.32 -11.98
N ALA A 135 0.66 7.76 -12.59
CA ALA A 135 0.31 7.37 -13.95
C ALA A 135 1.45 7.70 -14.93
N THR A 136 1.94 8.93 -14.85
CA THR A 136 2.97 9.42 -15.78
C THR A 136 4.32 8.69 -15.59
N ALA A 137 4.72 8.45 -14.34
CA ALA A 137 5.94 7.71 -14.04
C ALA A 137 5.86 6.25 -14.54
N SER A 138 4.71 5.61 -14.36
CA SER A 138 4.50 4.22 -14.82
C SER A 138 4.45 4.12 -16.34
N VAL A 139 3.79 5.07 -17.02
CA VAL A 139 3.78 5.16 -18.49
C VAL A 139 5.19 5.40 -19.01
N GLY A 140 5.91 6.38 -18.46
CA GLY A 140 7.29 6.67 -18.88
C GLY A 140 8.21 5.47 -18.65
N GLY A 141 8.10 4.82 -17.49
CA GLY A 141 8.87 3.63 -17.16
C GLY A 141 8.63 2.47 -18.14
N ALA A 142 7.37 2.22 -18.49
CA ALA A 142 6.98 1.20 -19.44
C ALA A 142 7.51 1.51 -20.85
N LEU A 143 7.36 2.76 -21.31
CA LEU A 143 7.85 3.18 -22.64
C LEU A 143 9.37 3.06 -22.76
N ALA A 144 10.12 3.53 -21.73
CA ALA A 144 11.57 3.44 -21.74
C ALA A 144 12.07 2.00 -21.72
N THR A 145 11.43 1.13 -20.94
CA THR A 145 11.76 -0.30 -20.92
C THR A 145 11.51 -0.94 -22.28
N ALA A 146 10.37 -0.66 -22.92
CA ALA A 146 10.03 -1.16 -24.25
C ALA A 146 11.00 -0.66 -25.35
N GLU A 147 11.46 0.59 -25.22
CA GLU A 147 12.46 1.14 -26.16
C GLU A 147 13.77 0.37 -26.11
N ILE A 148 14.29 0.10 -24.89
CA ILE A 148 15.50 -0.72 -24.74
C ILE A 148 15.28 -2.15 -25.27
N MET A 149 14.12 -2.74 -24.97
CA MET A 149 13.79 -4.06 -25.50
C MET A 149 13.80 -4.08 -27.04
N ARG A 150 13.29 -3.04 -27.69
CA ARG A 150 13.27 -2.93 -29.15
C ARG A 150 14.66 -2.72 -29.71
N ALA A 151 15.44 -1.78 -29.15
CA ALA A 151 16.78 -1.43 -29.61
C ALA A 151 17.73 -2.62 -29.53
N GLU A 152 17.71 -3.33 -28.43
CA GLU A 152 18.61 -4.45 -28.12
C GLU A 152 18.01 -5.82 -28.51
N LYS A 153 16.79 -5.84 -29.04
CA LYS A 153 16.05 -7.07 -29.40
C LYS A 153 15.94 -8.05 -28.22
N LEU A 154 15.65 -7.53 -27.03
CA LEU A 154 15.53 -8.35 -25.83
C LEU A 154 14.26 -9.21 -25.86
N PRO A 155 14.30 -10.43 -25.31
CA PRO A 155 13.13 -11.27 -25.13
C PRO A 155 12.30 -10.81 -23.91
N GLY A 156 11.06 -11.31 -23.79
CA GLY A 156 10.17 -11.00 -22.67
C GLY A 156 9.08 -10.02 -23.06
N LYS A 157 8.44 -9.42 -22.04
CA LYS A 157 7.32 -8.48 -22.23
C LYS A 157 7.39 -7.34 -21.23
N VAL A 158 6.89 -6.19 -21.66
CA VAL A 158 6.52 -5.08 -20.77
C VAL A 158 5.01 -4.94 -20.77
N ILE A 159 4.43 -4.86 -19.57
CA ILE A 159 3.00 -4.70 -19.39
C ILE A 159 2.73 -3.45 -18.55
N LEU A 160 1.91 -2.56 -19.08
CA LEU A 160 1.35 -1.44 -18.31
C LEU A 160 -0.11 -1.73 -17.97
N PHE A 161 -0.43 -1.84 -16.70
CA PHE A 161 -1.80 -1.91 -16.23
C PHE A 161 -2.28 -0.51 -15.85
N GLY A 162 -3.40 -0.09 -16.43
CA GLY A 162 -4.17 1.04 -15.91
C GLY A 162 -5.03 0.56 -14.75
N THR A 163 -4.67 0.98 -13.55
CA THR A 163 -5.27 0.50 -12.30
C THR A 163 -6.06 1.61 -11.61
N PRO A 164 -7.36 1.78 -11.95
CA PRO A 164 -8.23 2.81 -11.39
C PRO A 164 -8.60 2.52 -9.93
N ALA A 165 -9.14 3.54 -9.25
CA ALA A 165 -9.86 3.40 -7.98
C ALA A 165 -9.00 2.84 -6.82
N GLU A 166 -7.76 3.33 -6.68
CA GLU A 166 -6.90 3.01 -5.53
C GLU A 166 -7.51 3.57 -4.24
N GLU A 167 -8.05 4.80 -4.28
CA GLU A 167 -8.55 5.51 -3.11
C GLU A 167 -9.76 4.81 -2.47
N SER A 168 -9.45 3.82 -1.62
CA SER A 168 -10.44 3.12 -0.80
C SER A 168 -11.41 2.18 -1.52
N LEU A 169 -11.27 1.99 -2.82
CA LEU A 169 -12.16 1.15 -3.63
C LEU A 169 -11.51 -0.12 -4.17
N GLY A 170 -10.20 -0.28 -3.96
CA GLY A 170 -9.44 -1.51 -4.21
C GLY A 170 -9.41 -1.95 -5.67
N GLY A 171 -9.09 -1.02 -6.58
CA GLY A 171 -9.06 -1.33 -8.01
C GLY A 171 -8.09 -2.45 -8.35
N LYS A 172 -6.86 -2.42 -7.79
CA LYS A 172 -5.88 -3.49 -7.98
C LYS A 172 -6.30 -4.79 -7.29
N VAL A 173 -6.93 -4.72 -6.10
CA VAL A 173 -7.48 -5.92 -5.44
C VAL A 173 -8.49 -6.60 -6.34
N LYS A 174 -9.43 -5.82 -6.91
CA LYS A 174 -10.46 -6.34 -7.81
C LYS A 174 -9.89 -6.92 -9.10
N LEU A 175 -8.89 -6.25 -9.70
CA LEU A 175 -8.17 -6.77 -10.87
C LEU A 175 -7.43 -8.07 -10.54
N HIS A 176 -6.78 -8.12 -9.37
CA HIS A 176 -6.05 -9.29 -8.89
C HIS A 176 -6.98 -10.49 -8.65
N GLU A 177 -8.08 -10.29 -7.95
CA GLU A 177 -9.11 -11.32 -7.72
C GLU A 177 -9.71 -11.83 -9.04
N ALA A 178 -9.91 -10.94 -10.01
CA ALA A 178 -10.38 -11.30 -11.34
C ALA A 178 -9.34 -12.04 -12.20
N GLY A 179 -8.08 -12.10 -11.75
CA GLY A 179 -7.01 -12.84 -12.42
C GLY A 179 -6.12 -12.02 -13.35
N ALA A 180 -6.30 -10.70 -13.44
CA ALA A 180 -5.61 -9.84 -14.41
C ALA A 180 -4.08 -10.07 -14.46
N PHE A 181 -3.44 -10.06 -13.30
CA PHE A 181 -1.98 -10.21 -13.22
C PHE A 181 -1.50 -11.64 -13.49
N ARG A 182 -2.30 -12.64 -13.08
CA ARG A 182 -2.00 -14.06 -13.34
C ARG A 182 -2.17 -14.45 -14.80
N ASP A 183 -3.22 -13.96 -15.45
CA ASP A 183 -3.51 -14.24 -16.85
C ASP A 183 -2.40 -13.71 -17.79
N HIS A 184 -1.73 -12.65 -17.34
CA HIS A 184 -0.58 -12.08 -18.03
C HIS A 184 0.78 -12.65 -17.57
N ASN A 185 0.81 -13.59 -16.60
CA ASN A 185 2.00 -14.25 -16.09
C ASN A 185 3.13 -13.28 -15.70
N ILE A 186 2.80 -12.17 -15.01
CA ILE A 186 3.82 -11.20 -14.61
C ILE A 186 4.82 -11.81 -13.64
N ASP A 187 6.11 -11.48 -13.80
CA ASP A 187 7.18 -11.88 -12.90
C ASP A 187 7.42 -10.86 -11.79
N ILE A 188 7.28 -9.58 -12.10
CA ILE A 188 7.44 -8.47 -11.14
C ILE A 188 6.39 -7.39 -11.35
N SER A 189 6.09 -6.65 -10.28
CA SER A 189 5.14 -5.53 -10.31
C SER A 189 5.77 -4.25 -9.75
N LEU A 190 5.85 -3.21 -10.58
CA LEU A 190 6.52 -1.95 -10.31
C LEU A 190 5.51 -0.79 -10.30
N ILE A 191 5.66 0.08 -9.33
CA ILE A 191 4.97 1.36 -9.21
C ILE A 191 5.84 2.32 -8.40
N THR A 192 5.57 3.61 -8.43
CA THR A 192 6.20 4.61 -7.55
C THR A 192 5.12 5.51 -6.95
N HIS A 193 5.38 6.13 -5.81
CA HIS A 193 4.39 6.99 -5.15
C HIS A 193 5.00 8.32 -4.69
N PRO A 194 4.36 9.48 -4.96
CA PRO A 194 4.84 10.76 -4.47
C PRO A 194 4.59 10.92 -2.97
N THR A 195 5.46 11.68 -2.31
CA THR A 195 5.34 12.04 -0.89
C THR A 195 5.83 13.47 -0.65
N ASN A 196 5.50 14.05 0.49
CA ASN A 196 6.11 15.30 0.95
C ASN A 196 7.39 15.08 1.78
N GLY A 197 7.77 13.81 1.97
CA GLY A 197 8.96 13.38 2.72
C GLY A 197 10.19 13.18 1.84
N ALA A 198 11.12 12.40 2.34
CA ALA A 198 12.33 12.02 1.62
C ALA A 198 12.04 10.93 0.58
N ASP A 199 12.92 10.85 -0.44
CA ASP A 199 12.95 9.72 -1.35
C ASP A 199 13.33 8.44 -0.60
N THR A 200 12.66 7.32 -0.87
CA THR A 200 13.00 6.03 -0.29
C THR A 200 12.73 4.88 -1.26
N PRO A 201 13.55 3.83 -1.27
CA PRO A 201 13.31 2.66 -2.10
C PRO A 201 12.24 1.72 -1.53
N TYR A 202 11.82 1.91 -0.28
CA TYR A 202 10.84 1.07 0.40
C TYR A 202 9.58 1.85 0.76
N MET A 203 8.44 1.37 0.31
CA MET A 203 7.13 1.78 0.84
C MET A 203 6.75 0.85 1.99
N ILE A 204 6.61 1.38 3.19
CA ILE A 204 6.25 0.60 4.37
C ILE A 204 4.85 1.01 4.80
N THR A 205 3.87 0.13 4.57
CA THR A 205 2.44 0.41 4.79
C THR A 205 1.83 -0.49 5.84
N THR A 206 0.68 -0.09 6.36
CA THR A 206 -0.16 -0.91 7.22
C THR A 206 -1.11 -1.77 6.40
N SER A 207 -1.43 -2.97 6.91
CA SER A 207 -2.66 -3.66 6.50
C SER A 207 -3.87 -2.95 7.10
N THR A 208 -4.99 -2.91 6.38
CA THR A 208 -6.19 -2.22 6.82
C THR A 208 -7.47 -2.89 6.35
N ASP A 209 -8.48 -2.89 7.23
CA ASP A 209 -9.85 -3.28 6.91
C ASP A 209 -10.82 -2.17 7.31
N ARG A 210 -12.00 -2.19 6.70
CA ARG A 210 -13.12 -1.29 7.00
C ARG A 210 -14.38 -2.09 7.26
N PHE A 211 -15.20 -1.60 8.18
CA PHE A 211 -16.48 -2.25 8.48
C PHE A 211 -17.51 -1.26 8.99
N GLU A 212 -18.77 -1.63 8.76
CA GLU A 212 -19.94 -0.93 9.26
C GLU A 212 -20.47 -1.69 10.47
N VAL A 213 -20.89 -0.94 11.46
CA VAL A 213 -21.51 -1.44 12.68
C VAL A 213 -22.92 -0.91 12.77
N GLU A 214 -23.88 -1.79 12.96
CA GLU A 214 -25.26 -1.45 13.17
C GLU A 214 -25.76 -2.16 14.44
N TYR A 215 -26.32 -1.39 15.37
CA TYR A 215 -27.06 -1.94 16.50
C TYR A 215 -28.55 -1.68 16.30
N ARG A 216 -29.35 -2.73 16.44
CA ARG A 216 -30.81 -2.66 16.45
C ARG A 216 -31.33 -2.96 17.83
N GLY A 217 -32.11 -2.04 18.35
CA GLY A 217 -32.78 -2.11 19.64
C GLY A 217 -34.31 -2.03 19.50
N LYS A 218 -34.94 -1.40 20.48
CA LYS A 218 -36.40 -1.21 20.53
C LYS A 218 -36.73 0.17 21.05
N GLU A 219 -37.58 0.89 20.34
CA GLU A 219 -38.08 2.19 20.74
C GLU A 219 -38.97 2.11 22.01
N ALA A 220 -38.91 3.14 22.85
CA ALA A 220 -39.81 3.37 23.95
C ALA A 220 -39.86 4.85 24.29
N HIS A 221 -40.93 5.28 25.03
CA HIS A 221 -40.98 6.64 25.51
C HIS A 221 -39.99 6.82 26.69
N ALA A 222 -38.99 7.69 26.51
CA ALA A 222 -37.84 7.80 27.41
C ALA A 222 -38.19 8.19 28.85
N ALA A 223 -39.35 8.84 29.08
CA ALA A 223 -39.81 9.22 30.42
C ALA A 223 -40.92 8.33 30.96
N ALA A 224 -41.81 7.80 30.11
CA ALA A 224 -43.00 7.07 30.57
C ALA A 224 -42.79 5.56 30.73
N GLY A 225 -41.94 4.95 29.90
CA GLY A 225 -41.69 3.51 29.88
C GLY A 225 -40.33 3.13 29.32
N PRO A 226 -39.20 3.75 29.75
CA PRO A 226 -37.89 3.47 29.19
C PRO A 226 -37.46 2.00 29.33
N TRP A 227 -37.97 1.27 30.33
CA TRP A 227 -37.69 -0.15 30.56
C TRP A 227 -38.30 -1.08 29.49
N GLU A 228 -39.22 -0.58 28.65
CA GLU A 228 -39.77 -1.33 27.53
C GLU A 228 -38.91 -1.27 26.27
N GLY A 229 -37.91 -0.36 26.25
CA GLY A 229 -37.00 -0.14 25.16
C GLY A 229 -35.70 -0.94 25.28
N ILE A 230 -34.97 -1.04 24.16
CA ILE A 230 -33.60 -1.52 24.09
C ILE A 230 -32.80 -0.41 23.41
N ASN A 231 -31.86 0.19 24.12
CA ASN A 231 -31.12 1.36 23.63
C ASN A 231 -29.93 0.95 22.76
N ALA A 232 -30.04 1.10 21.46
CA ALA A 232 -28.98 0.81 20.49
C ALA A 232 -27.78 1.77 20.63
N GLN A 233 -28.01 3.02 21.02
CA GLN A 233 -26.94 4.00 21.26
C GLN A 233 -26.06 3.58 22.42
N ASP A 234 -26.64 3.06 23.52
CA ASP A 234 -25.88 2.59 24.70
C ASP A 234 -24.95 1.42 24.31
N ALA A 235 -25.43 0.53 23.43
CA ALA A 235 -24.58 -0.56 22.89
C ALA A 235 -23.34 -0.03 22.17
N LEU A 236 -23.51 0.97 21.31
CA LEU A 236 -22.40 1.58 20.57
C LEU A 236 -21.44 2.34 21.49
N ILE A 237 -21.96 3.07 22.47
CA ILE A 237 -21.16 3.79 23.49
C ILE A 237 -20.34 2.79 24.31
N LEU A 238 -20.94 1.68 24.75
CA LEU A 238 -20.26 0.65 25.52
C LEU A 238 -19.11 0.01 24.71
N ALA A 239 -19.36 -0.32 23.46
CA ALA A 239 -18.35 -0.86 22.56
C ALA A 239 -17.18 0.12 22.36
N ASN A 240 -17.46 1.40 22.11
CA ASN A 240 -16.43 2.45 22.00
C ASN A 240 -15.60 2.58 23.28
N ASN A 241 -16.22 2.52 24.45
CA ASN A 241 -15.52 2.57 25.72
C ASN A 241 -14.63 1.33 25.91
N ALA A 242 -15.12 0.14 25.57
CA ALA A 242 -14.32 -1.09 25.62
C ALA A 242 -13.07 -1.02 24.70
N ILE A 243 -13.23 -0.51 23.48
CA ILE A 243 -12.12 -0.26 22.56
C ILE A 243 -11.13 0.75 23.16
N ALA A 244 -11.61 1.84 23.74
CA ALA A 244 -10.78 2.87 24.36
C ALA A 244 -9.95 2.31 25.55
N LEU A 245 -10.51 1.41 26.35
CA LEU A 245 -9.82 0.75 27.46
C LEU A 245 -8.72 -0.22 27.00
N MET A 246 -8.83 -0.80 25.80
CA MET A 246 -7.80 -1.68 25.24
C MET A 246 -6.52 -0.96 24.83
N ARG A 247 -6.51 0.38 24.69
CA ARG A 247 -5.39 1.14 24.12
C ARG A 247 -4.05 0.89 24.81
N GLN A 248 -4.05 0.65 26.12
CA GLN A 248 -2.81 0.36 26.86
C GLN A 248 -2.17 -0.98 26.44
N GLN A 249 -2.97 -1.93 25.95
CA GLN A 249 -2.51 -3.27 25.54
C GLN A 249 -2.46 -3.44 24.02
N THR A 250 -2.43 -2.35 23.26
CA THR A 250 -2.25 -2.35 21.80
C THR A 250 -0.82 -2.04 21.42
N ARG A 251 -0.39 -2.51 20.26
CA ARG A 251 0.88 -2.10 19.66
C ARG A 251 0.73 -0.66 19.13
N HIS A 252 1.83 0.09 19.02
CA HIS A 252 1.80 1.45 18.45
C HIS A 252 1.34 1.47 16.98
N THR A 253 1.49 0.35 16.27
CA THR A 253 1.02 0.16 14.89
C THR A 253 -0.46 -0.20 14.79
N ASP A 254 -1.08 -0.69 15.88
CA ASP A 254 -2.51 -1.04 15.89
C ASP A 254 -3.33 0.24 16.06
N LYS A 255 -4.16 0.56 15.07
CA LYS A 255 -4.99 1.76 15.06
C LYS A 255 -6.44 1.37 14.77
N ILE A 256 -7.36 2.09 15.40
CA ILE A 256 -8.78 2.09 15.05
C ILE A 256 -9.29 3.51 15.08
N HIS A 257 -10.03 3.88 14.09
CA HIS A 257 -10.71 5.17 13.98
C HIS A 257 -12.04 4.98 13.25
N GLY A 258 -12.98 5.86 13.53
CA GLY A 258 -14.32 5.74 12.95
C GLY A 258 -15.18 6.94 13.28
N ILE A 259 -16.36 6.94 12.71
CA ILE A 259 -17.40 7.93 12.90
C ILE A 259 -18.71 7.26 13.26
N ILE A 260 -19.47 7.87 14.16
CA ILE A 260 -20.87 7.50 14.41
C ILE A 260 -21.71 8.21 13.36
N THR A 261 -22.43 7.44 12.55
CA THR A 261 -23.27 7.97 11.45
C THR A 261 -24.72 8.19 11.88
N SER A 262 -25.18 7.41 12.86
CA SER A 262 -26.53 7.56 13.44
C SER A 262 -26.54 7.03 14.89
N ALA A 263 -27.26 7.74 15.79
CA ALA A 263 -27.38 7.33 17.21
C ALA A 263 -28.71 7.80 17.82
N GLY A 264 -29.78 7.77 17.03
CA GLY A 264 -31.12 8.22 17.43
C GLY A 264 -31.51 9.57 16.81
N SER A 265 -32.80 9.91 16.86
CA SER A 265 -33.35 11.09 16.21
C SER A 265 -34.06 12.07 17.17
N ARG A 266 -34.49 11.62 18.35
CA ARG A 266 -35.25 12.42 19.32
C ARG A 266 -34.85 12.10 20.75
N ILE A 267 -34.67 13.13 21.57
CA ILE A 267 -34.24 13.02 22.97
C ILE A 267 -35.25 12.32 23.91
N ASN A 268 -36.53 12.29 23.52
CA ASN A 268 -37.59 11.68 24.31
C ASN A 268 -38.00 10.26 23.83
N VAL A 269 -37.19 9.66 22.95
CA VAL A 269 -37.38 8.29 22.45
C VAL A 269 -36.10 7.51 22.67
N ILE A 270 -36.20 6.30 23.24
CA ILE A 270 -35.09 5.36 23.33
C ILE A 270 -34.64 5.01 21.94
N PRO A 271 -33.37 5.22 21.55
CA PRO A 271 -32.88 4.93 20.19
C PRO A 271 -32.93 3.44 19.86
N ALA A 272 -33.67 3.07 18.83
CA ALA A 272 -33.74 1.70 18.30
C ALA A 272 -32.69 1.39 17.22
N LEU A 273 -31.96 2.42 16.76
CA LEU A 273 -30.92 2.26 15.73
C LEU A 273 -29.70 3.11 16.12
N ALA A 274 -28.51 2.49 16.03
CA ALA A 274 -27.24 3.19 16.08
C ALA A 274 -26.29 2.59 15.03
N GLU A 275 -25.64 3.46 14.25
CA GLU A 275 -24.78 3.09 13.14
C GLU A 275 -23.44 3.80 13.23
N ALA A 276 -22.38 3.12 12.84
CA ALA A 276 -21.04 3.69 12.79
C ALA A 276 -20.19 3.00 11.70
N SER A 277 -19.25 3.75 11.14
CA SER A 277 -18.23 3.22 10.22
C SER A 277 -16.87 3.27 10.89
N PHE A 278 -16.10 2.19 10.79
CA PHE A 278 -14.76 2.07 11.35
C PHE A 278 -13.75 1.63 10.32
N GLN A 279 -12.51 2.07 10.52
CA GLN A 279 -11.33 1.55 9.86
C GLN A 279 -10.33 1.08 10.91
N ILE A 280 -9.74 -0.09 10.67
CA ILE A 280 -8.77 -0.73 11.54
C ILE A 280 -7.47 -0.92 10.75
N ARG A 281 -6.33 -0.73 11.41
CA ARG A 281 -4.99 -0.86 10.81
C ARG A 281 -4.06 -1.62 11.74
N SER A 282 -3.11 -2.34 11.14
CA SER A 282 -2.00 -2.96 11.87
C SER A 282 -0.77 -3.10 10.97
N ALA A 283 0.37 -3.47 11.55
CA ALA A 283 1.64 -3.54 10.81
C ALA A 283 1.65 -4.55 9.66
N ASP A 284 0.89 -5.63 9.77
CA ASP A 284 0.78 -6.68 8.77
C ASP A 284 -0.54 -7.46 8.92
N ASN A 285 -0.85 -8.33 7.97
CA ASN A 285 -2.10 -9.09 7.93
C ASN A 285 -2.32 -9.96 9.18
N VAL A 286 -1.27 -10.56 9.73
CA VAL A 286 -1.39 -11.40 10.94
C VAL A 286 -1.74 -10.53 12.16
N ALA A 287 -1.08 -9.38 12.30
CA ALA A 287 -1.37 -8.43 13.36
C ALA A 287 -2.77 -7.81 13.19
N LEU A 288 -3.18 -7.52 11.95
CA LEU A 288 -4.52 -7.01 11.64
C LEU A 288 -5.61 -8.01 12.05
N GLU A 289 -5.45 -9.29 11.70
CA GLU A 289 -6.39 -10.37 12.09
C GLU A 289 -6.53 -10.43 13.62
N GLN A 290 -5.40 -10.40 14.37
CA GLN A 290 -5.41 -10.40 15.84
C GLN A 290 -6.11 -9.19 16.42
N TRP A 291 -5.86 -8.02 15.85
CA TRP A 291 -6.43 -6.76 16.32
C TRP A 291 -7.92 -6.70 16.02
N THR A 292 -8.33 -7.10 14.82
CA THR A 292 -9.73 -7.16 14.39
C THR A 292 -10.56 -8.06 15.33
N GLU A 293 -10.08 -9.25 15.67
CA GLU A 293 -10.80 -10.13 16.61
C GLU A 293 -11.07 -9.49 17.96
N ARG A 294 -10.08 -8.80 18.51
CA ARG A 294 -10.24 -8.13 19.81
C ARG A 294 -11.26 -6.99 19.73
N VAL A 295 -11.24 -6.24 18.63
CA VAL A 295 -12.19 -5.16 18.37
C VAL A 295 -13.61 -5.68 18.18
N MET A 296 -13.79 -6.77 17.44
CA MET A 296 -15.11 -7.39 17.24
C MET A 296 -15.75 -7.82 18.56
N LYS A 297 -14.97 -8.37 19.50
CA LYS A 297 -15.45 -8.72 20.84
C LYS A 297 -15.95 -7.52 21.65
N CYS A 298 -15.45 -6.31 21.41
CA CYS A 298 -15.98 -5.10 22.03
C CYS A 298 -17.37 -4.75 21.52
N PHE A 299 -17.62 -4.94 20.21
CA PHE A 299 -18.96 -4.75 19.66
C PHE A 299 -19.94 -5.82 20.14
N GLU A 300 -19.52 -7.08 20.21
CA GLU A 300 -20.30 -8.16 20.79
C GLU A 300 -20.67 -7.89 22.26
N ALA A 301 -19.73 -7.38 23.05
CA ALA A 301 -19.98 -7.01 24.46
C ALA A 301 -21.03 -5.89 24.59
N GLY A 302 -21.03 -4.90 23.69
CA GLY A 302 -22.05 -3.86 23.63
C GLY A 302 -23.45 -4.44 23.40
N ALA A 303 -23.59 -5.35 22.45
CA ALA A 303 -24.83 -6.07 22.16
C ALA A 303 -25.30 -6.90 23.37
N LEU A 304 -24.39 -7.71 23.92
CA LEU A 304 -24.68 -8.59 25.05
C LEU A 304 -25.18 -7.83 26.27
N ALA A 305 -24.55 -6.71 26.60
CA ALA A 305 -24.89 -5.94 27.80
C ALA A 305 -26.22 -5.18 27.68
N THR A 306 -26.62 -4.78 26.50
CA THR A 306 -27.81 -3.96 26.27
C THR A 306 -29.02 -4.75 25.75
N GLY A 307 -28.79 -5.95 25.20
CA GLY A 307 -29.80 -6.75 24.52
C GLY A 307 -30.07 -6.26 23.10
N ALA A 308 -29.31 -5.32 22.56
CA ALA A 308 -29.41 -4.91 21.16
C ALA A 308 -28.85 -5.98 20.21
N GLU A 309 -29.45 -6.12 19.03
CA GLU A 309 -28.94 -6.95 17.95
C GLU A 309 -27.77 -6.24 17.27
N LEU A 310 -26.67 -6.96 17.04
CA LEU A 310 -25.48 -6.46 16.36
C LEU A 310 -25.42 -7.01 14.93
N ASN A 311 -25.27 -6.11 13.95
CA ASN A 311 -24.91 -6.44 12.59
C ASN A 311 -23.58 -5.78 12.24
N LEU A 312 -22.59 -6.61 11.84
CA LEU A 312 -21.26 -6.20 11.40
C LEU A 312 -21.08 -6.55 9.93
N THR A 313 -20.78 -5.55 9.11
CA THR A 313 -20.55 -5.73 7.68
C THR A 313 -19.15 -5.29 7.32
N MET A 314 -18.28 -6.25 7.01
CA MET A 314 -16.95 -5.95 6.46
C MET A 314 -17.10 -5.35 5.07
N ARG A 315 -16.39 -4.25 4.79
CA ARG A 315 -16.31 -3.72 3.43
C ARG A 315 -15.42 -4.62 2.59
N PRO A 316 -15.75 -4.81 1.31
CA PRO A 316 -14.88 -5.54 0.40
C PRO A 316 -13.56 -4.78 0.21
N TYR A 317 -12.50 -5.51 -0.18
CA TYR A 317 -11.21 -4.98 -0.58
C TYR A 317 -10.43 -4.29 0.57
N GLY A 318 -10.14 -5.07 1.62
CA GLY A 318 -9.10 -4.72 2.59
C GLY A 318 -7.74 -4.62 1.90
N TYR A 319 -6.86 -3.73 2.40
CA TYR A 319 -5.51 -3.59 1.84
C TYR A 319 -4.50 -4.30 2.70
N ASP A 320 -3.69 -5.13 2.06
CA ASP A 320 -2.57 -5.79 2.69
C ASP A 320 -1.39 -4.83 2.85
N ASN A 321 -0.52 -5.06 3.83
CA ASN A 321 0.72 -4.32 3.94
C ASN A 321 1.63 -4.59 2.74
N MET A 322 2.40 -3.59 2.34
CA MET A 322 3.39 -3.75 1.27
C MET A 322 4.52 -4.70 1.68
N VAL A 323 4.86 -5.64 0.82
CA VAL A 323 5.99 -6.57 0.93
C VAL A 323 6.99 -6.24 -0.16
N ASN A 324 7.95 -5.38 0.17
CA ASN A 324 8.98 -5.00 -0.79
C ASN A 324 9.97 -6.14 -1.03
N ASN A 325 10.38 -6.34 -2.29
CA ASN A 325 11.50 -7.20 -2.64
C ASN A 325 12.82 -6.41 -2.51
N ASP A 326 13.77 -6.93 -1.75
CA ASP A 326 15.03 -6.22 -1.40
C ASP A 326 15.95 -6.04 -2.62
N LEU A 327 15.99 -7.02 -3.51
CA LEU A 327 16.82 -6.94 -4.72
C LEU A 327 16.27 -5.87 -5.68
N LEU A 328 14.96 -5.83 -5.90
CA LEU A 328 14.33 -4.77 -6.69
C LEU A 328 14.54 -3.39 -6.08
N ALA A 329 14.36 -3.25 -4.76
CA ALA A 329 14.56 -1.99 -4.05
C ALA A 329 16.02 -1.52 -4.09
N SER A 330 16.97 -2.45 -4.03
CA SER A 330 18.42 -2.14 -4.12
C SER A 330 18.81 -1.70 -5.53
N SER A 331 18.27 -2.33 -6.57
CA SER A 331 18.45 -1.91 -7.96
C SER A 331 17.88 -0.50 -8.16
N TYR A 332 16.65 -0.23 -7.71
CA TYR A 332 16.08 1.13 -7.75
C TYR A 332 16.95 2.16 -7.06
N ALA A 333 17.39 1.88 -5.82
CA ALA A 333 18.23 2.80 -5.04
C ALA A 333 19.54 3.15 -5.78
N LYS A 334 20.14 2.17 -6.45
CA LYS A 334 21.36 2.39 -7.24
C LYS A 334 21.08 3.31 -8.43
N HIS A 335 20.12 2.98 -9.30
CA HIS A 335 19.76 3.79 -10.46
C HIS A 335 19.33 5.20 -10.09
N PHE A 336 18.50 5.32 -9.06
CA PHE A 336 18.03 6.63 -8.60
C PHE A 336 19.14 7.51 -8.05
N THR A 337 20.15 6.90 -7.42
CA THR A 337 21.35 7.62 -6.91
C THR A 337 22.27 8.03 -8.05
N GLU A 338 22.43 7.23 -9.09
CA GLU A 338 23.25 7.55 -10.28
C GLU A 338 22.78 8.82 -10.99
N ILE A 339 21.47 9.10 -10.97
CA ILE A 339 20.88 10.33 -11.54
C ILE A 339 20.71 11.47 -10.51
N GLY A 340 21.42 11.41 -9.37
CA GLY A 340 21.46 12.47 -8.36
C GLY A 340 20.39 12.39 -7.28
N GLY A 341 19.57 11.35 -7.24
CA GLY A 341 18.63 11.06 -6.16
C GLY A 341 19.35 10.72 -4.85
N LYS A 342 18.66 10.86 -3.73
CA LYS A 342 19.23 10.56 -2.38
C LYS A 342 18.26 9.69 -1.62
N VAL A 343 18.65 8.45 -1.35
CA VAL A 343 17.88 7.49 -0.58
C VAL A 343 18.62 7.05 0.67
N PRO A 344 17.93 6.74 1.78
CA PRO A 344 18.55 6.17 2.97
C PRO A 344 19.07 4.75 2.70
N SER A 345 19.95 4.25 3.56
CA SER A 345 20.32 2.83 3.50
C SER A 345 19.11 1.95 3.85
N ALA A 346 19.08 0.75 3.28
CA ALA A 346 17.99 -0.22 3.50
C ALA A 346 17.79 -0.54 4.99
N GLU A 347 18.88 -0.60 5.79
CA GLU A 347 18.81 -0.88 7.23
C GLU A 347 18.07 0.22 7.99
N ILE A 348 18.25 1.49 7.59
CA ILE A 348 17.57 2.63 8.21
C ILE A 348 16.14 2.71 7.71
N ASP A 349 15.94 2.56 6.42
CA ASP A 349 14.63 2.74 5.79
C ASP A 349 13.59 1.72 6.29
N LYS A 350 14.01 0.47 6.44
CA LYS A 350 13.14 -0.61 6.96
C LYS A 350 12.75 -0.48 8.43
N LEU A 351 13.38 0.43 9.18
CA LEU A 351 13.03 0.70 10.59
C LEU A 351 11.93 1.74 10.75
N ARG A 352 11.47 2.36 9.66
CA ARG A 352 10.37 3.33 9.73
C ARG A 352 9.09 2.64 10.18
N ASP A 353 8.27 3.37 10.94
CA ASP A 353 6.92 2.93 11.25
C ASP A 353 6.07 2.88 9.96
N PRO A 354 5.21 1.85 9.81
CA PRO A 354 4.33 1.79 8.66
C PRO A 354 3.30 2.92 8.73
N ASP A 355 3.11 3.58 7.59
CA ASP A 355 2.11 4.62 7.40
C ASP A 355 1.24 4.33 6.18
N GLY A 356 0.08 4.98 6.06
CA GLY A 356 -0.80 4.77 4.93
C GLY A 356 -1.16 3.31 4.64
N SER A 357 -1.72 3.09 3.49
CA SER A 357 -2.03 1.77 2.91
C SER A 357 -2.28 1.95 1.42
N THR A 358 -2.00 0.93 0.62
CA THR A 358 -2.23 0.89 -0.82
C THR A 358 -2.68 -0.50 -1.24
N ASP A 359 -3.50 -0.60 -2.28
CA ASP A 359 -3.89 -1.87 -2.86
C ASP A 359 -2.75 -2.55 -3.68
N GLN A 360 -1.64 -1.85 -3.92
CA GLN A 360 -0.39 -2.46 -4.37
C GLN A 360 0.16 -3.47 -3.35
N GLY A 361 -0.14 -3.26 -2.05
CA GLY A 361 0.17 -4.22 -1.00
C GLY A 361 -0.35 -5.62 -1.33
N ASN A 362 -1.61 -5.74 -1.78
CA ASN A 362 -2.22 -7.03 -2.11
C ASN A 362 -1.45 -7.77 -3.22
N LEU A 363 -0.99 -7.05 -4.25
CA LEU A 363 -0.15 -7.64 -5.30
C LEU A 363 1.18 -8.12 -4.77
N SER A 364 1.80 -7.35 -3.87
CA SER A 364 3.12 -7.64 -3.30
C SER A 364 3.17 -8.93 -2.48
N HIS A 365 2.01 -9.48 -2.11
CA HIS A 365 1.90 -10.78 -1.45
C HIS A 365 1.99 -11.97 -2.41
N ASP A 366 1.73 -11.75 -3.70
CA ASP A 366 1.70 -12.80 -4.73
C ASP A 366 2.73 -12.61 -5.84
N PHE A 367 3.29 -11.38 -5.99
CA PHE A 367 4.31 -11.06 -6.98
C PHE A 367 5.44 -10.23 -6.35
N PRO A 368 6.72 -10.48 -6.69
CA PRO A 368 7.83 -9.61 -6.31
C PRO A 368 7.53 -8.15 -6.72
N SER A 369 7.55 -7.22 -5.76
CA SER A 369 7.07 -5.86 -5.99
C SER A 369 7.89 -4.81 -5.25
N ILE A 370 7.91 -3.60 -5.79
CA ILE A 370 8.33 -2.38 -5.10
C ILE A 370 7.38 -1.21 -5.40
N SER A 371 7.33 -0.27 -4.48
CA SER A 371 6.69 1.03 -4.64
C SER A 371 7.54 2.10 -3.95
N PRO A 372 8.65 2.55 -4.58
CA PRO A 372 9.49 3.59 -4.01
C PRO A 372 8.72 4.90 -3.81
N TYR A 373 9.00 5.60 -2.70
CA TYR A 373 8.55 6.97 -2.52
C TYR A 373 9.51 7.96 -3.18
N PHE A 374 8.96 8.99 -3.82
CA PHE A 374 9.71 10.15 -4.28
C PHE A 374 9.14 11.45 -3.70
N GLY A 375 10.02 12.26 -3.11
CA GLY A 375 9.64 13.51 -2.46
C GLY A 375 9.37 14.60 -3.50
N ILE A 376 8.13 15.16 -3.52
CA ILE A 376 7.78 16.25 -4.42
C ILE A 376 7.97 17.62 -3.76
N THR A 377 8.13 18.65 -4.59
CA THR A 377 8.24 20.04 -4.17
C THR A 377 7.29 20.92 -4.96
N ASN A 378 6.99 22.09 -4.38
CA ASN A 378 6.38 23.18 -5.10
C ASN A 378 7.34 23.71 -6.17
N GLU A 379 6.86 24.55 -7.10
CA GLU A 379 7.69 25.21 -8.14
C GLU A 379 8.89 25.99 -7.57
N ASN A 380 8.81 26.48 -6.36
CA ASN A 380 9.89 27.20 -5.69
C ASN A 380 10.91 26.28 -4.99
N GLY A 381 10.79 24.95 -5.16
CA GLY A 381 11.68 23.95 -4.55
C GLY A 381 11.41 23.65 -3.07
N THR A 382 10.37 24.23 -2.46
CA THR A 382 10.00 23.91 -1.07
C THR A 382 9.09 22.69 -1.02
N ALA A 383 9.18 21.88 0.03
CA ALA A 383 8.21 20.81 0.27
C ALA A 383 6.80 21.40 0.48
N PRO A 384 5.73 20.72 0.05
CA PRO A 384 4.37 21.14 0.35
C PRO A 384 4.13 21.17 1.86
N ALA A 385 3.30 22.14 2.31
CA ALA A 385 3.00 22.34 3.73
C ALA A 385 2.22 21.18 4.40
N GLY A 386 1.75 20.20 3.61
CA GLY A 386 1.07 18.98 4.05
C GLY A 386 1.43 17.81 3.17
N GLY A 387 1.23 16.59 3.70
CA GLY A 387 1.40 15.35 2.95
C GLY A 387 0.24 15.04 2.01
N PRO A 388 0.23 13.86 1.42
CA PRO A 388 -0.92 13.36 0.64
C PRO A 388 -2.24 13.60 1.36
N HIS A 389 -3.33 13.78 0.58
CA HIS A 389 -4.68 14.10 1.02
C HIS A 389 -4.85 15.52 1.61
N THR A 390 -3.95 16.45 1.28
CA THR A 390 -4.10 17.88 1.60
C THR A 390 -4.12 18.75 0.35
N ALA A 391 -4.80 19.90 0.42
CA ALA A 391 -4.84 20.87 -0.67
C ALA A 391 -3.43 21.39 -1.05
N ALA A 392 -2.51 21.47 -0.07
CA ALA A 392 -1.14 21.90 -0.34
C ALA A 392 -0.38 20.84 -1.16
N PHE A 393 -0.65 19.56 -0.94
CA PHE A 393 -0.06 18.48 -1.72
C PHE A 393 -0.64 18.43 -3.14
N GLU A 394 -1.94 18.66 -3.30
CA GLU A 394 -2.61 18.74 -4.61
C GLU A 394 -1.97 19.80 -5.50
N VAL A 395 -1.80 21.03 -4.97
CA VAL A 395 -1.12 22.13 -5.71
C VAL A 395 0.30 21.72 -6.11
N ALA A 396 1.06 21.08 -5.20
CA ALA A 396 2.41 20.63 -5.52
C ALA A 396 2.42 19.51 -6.59
N ALA A 397 1.47 18.58 -6.54
CA ALA A 397 1.36 17.48 -7.51
C ALA A 397 1.08 17.96 -8.95
N GLY A 398 0.49 19.15 -9.12
CA GLY A 398 0.28 19.79 -10.42
C GLY A 398 1.49 20.57 -10.94
N SER A 399 2.58 20.69 -10.17
CA SER A 399 3.75 21.48 -10.51
C SER A 399 4.68 20.79 -11.51
N ARG A 400 5.43 21.58 -12.29
CA ARG A 400 6.49 21.05 -13.16
C ARG A 400 7.61 20.41 -12.33
N ALA A 401 7.95 20.99 -11.19
CA ALA A 401 8.98 20.43 -10.29
C ALA A 401 8.61 19.03 -9.78
N ALA A 402 7.35 18.79 -9.42
CA ALA A 402 6.88 17.46 -9.03
C ALA A 402 6.89 16.47 -10.19
N PHE A 403 6.50 16.93 -11.39
CA PHE A 403 6.57 16.10 -12.60
C PHE A 403 8.01 15.71 -12.94
N ASP A 404 8.96 16.67 -12.93
CA ASP A 404 10.38 16.36 -13.20
C ASP A 404 10.91 15.33 -12.18
N LYS A 405 10.44 15.39 -10.93
CA LYS A 405 10.76 14.38 -9.91
C LYS A 405 10.12 13.02 -10.19
N ALA A 406 8.90 12.99 -10.72
CA ALA A 406 8.25 11.75 -11.17
C ALA A 406 8.99 11.12 -12.35
N ILE A 407 9.54 11.91 -13.27
CA ILE A 407 10.41 11.41 -14.37
C ILE A 407 11.69 10.78 -13.81
N MET A 408 12.31 11.36 -12.77
CA MET A 408 13.45 10.69 -12.10
C MET A 408 13.04 9.34 -11.50
N ALA A 409 11.85 9.25 -10.87
CA ALA A 409 11.33 8.00 -10.34
C ALA A 409 11.02 6.98 -11.46
N ALA A 410 10.48 7.44 -12.60
CA ALA A 410 10.28 6.63 -13.81
C ALA A 410 11.58 6.02 -14.32
N LYS A 411 12.66 6.82 -14.38
CA LYS A 411 14.00 6.31 -14.74
C LYS A 411 14.44 5.18 -13.79
N GLY A 412 14.23 5.38 -12.49
CA GLY A 412 14.57 4.37 -11.48
C GLY A 412 13.86 3.04 -11.68
N ILE A 413 12.51 3.06 -11.84
CA ILE A 413 11.74 1.81 -12.04
C ILE A 413 11.98 1.19 -13.42
N ALA A 414 12.23 1.99 -14.46
CA ALA A 414 12.63 1.48 -15.78
C ALA A 414 14.00 0.80 -15.73
N GLY A 415 14.96 1.38 -14.98
CA GLY A 415 16.26 0.75 -14.73
C GLY A 415 16.11 -0.63 -14.06
N VAL A 416 15.24 -0.73 -13.04
CA VAL A 416 14.91 -2.03 -12.40
C VAL A 416 14.36 -3.03 -13.43
N ALA A 417 13.40 -2.61 -14.25
CA ALA A 417 12.79 -3.47 -15.27
C ALA A 417 13.84 -3.97 -16.28
N VAL A 418 14.71 -3.07 -16.74
CA VAL A 418 15.79 -3.42 -17.67
C VAL A 418 16.84 -4.33 -17.03
N ASP A 419 17.15 -4.15 -15.73
CA ASP A 419 18.01 -5.09 -14.98
C ASP A 419 17.41 -6.50 -14.99
N VAL A 420 16.12 -6.64 -14.70
CA VAL A 420 15.43 -7.94 -14.70
C VAL A 420 15.43 -8.60 -16.08
N LEU A 421 15.35 -7.80 -17.13
CA LEU A 421 15.37 -8.31 -18.52
C LEU A 421 16.77 -8.69 -19.04
N THR A 422 17.84 -8.16 -18.43
CA THR A 422 19.19 -8.23 -19.03
C THR A 422 20.26 -8.83 -18.14
N VAL A 423 20.08 -8.84 -16.82
CA VAL A 423 21.07 -9.38 -15.89
C VAL A 423 20.80 -10.86 -15.64
N ASP A 424 21.71 -11.70 -16.11
CA ASP A 424 21.61 -13.15 -15.97
C ASP A 424 21.44 -13.57 -14.49
N GLY A 425 20.41 -14.39 -14.24
CA GLY A 425 20.13 -14.97 -12.93
C GLY A 425 19.53 -13.98 -11.90
N LEU A 426 19.23 -12.74 -12.29
CA LEU A 426 18.64 -11.77 -11.36
C LEU A 426 17.17 -12.12 -11.05
N LEU A 427 16.37 -12.48 -12.04
CA LEU A 427 14.97 -12.86 -11.84
C LEU A 427 14.85 -14.09 -10.94
N GLU A 428 15.72 -15.08 -11.10
CA GLU A 428 15.78 -16.26 -10.22
C GLU A 428 16.05 -15.87 -8.78
N GLN A 429 17.02 -14.97 -8.54
CA GLN A 429 17.34 -14.49 -7.18
C GLN A 429 16.18 -13.69 -6.56
N ILE A 430 15.48 -12.87 -7.35
CA ILE A 430 14.29 -12.11 -6.94
C ILE A 430 13.18 -13.09 -6.50
N ASN A 431 12.96 -14.16 -7.26
CA ASN A 431 11.97 -15.19 -6.95
C ASN A 431 12.36 -16.00 -5.71
N GLU A 432 13.64 -16.36 -5.54
CA GLU A 432 14.14 -17.05 -4.34
C GLU A 432 13.92 -16.20 -3.07
N GLU A 433 14.23 -14.91 -3.13
CA GLU A 433 13.96 -13.98 -2.02
C GLU A 433 12.48 -13.89 -1.71
N PHE A 434 11.65 -13.75 -2.75
CA PHE A 434 10.19 -13.65 -2.62
C PHE A 434 9.61 -14.90 -1.95
N GLU A 435 9.94 -16.10 -2.42
CA GLU A 435 9.47 -17.36 -1.84
C GLU A 435 9.97 -17.56 -0.40
N ALA A 436 11.21 -17.21 -0.09
CA ALA A 436 11.73 -17.24 1.27
C ALA A 436 10.95 -16.29 2.21
N THR A 437 10.55 -15.13 1.72
CA THR A 437 9.74 -14.16 2.46
C THR A 437 8.32 -14.65 2.65
N LYS A 438 7.72 -15.25 1.61
CA LYS A 438 6.39 -15.87 1.65
C LYS A 438 6.33 -17.00 2.67
N GLU A 439 7.35 -17.84 2.71
CA GLU A 439 7.44 -18.95 3.68
C GLU A 439 7.58 -18.45 5.14
N LYS A 440 8.35 -17.37 5.38
CA LYS A 440 8.44 -16.75 6.71
C LYS A 440 7.08 -16.22 7.19
N ARG A 441 6.33 -15.57 6.31
CA ARG A 441 4.97 -15.06 6.61
C ARG A 441 4.02 -16.20 6.93
N ARG A 442 4.05 -17.27 6.13
CA ARG A 442 3.22 -18.46 6.31
C ARG A 442 3.48 -19.17 7.65
N LYS A 443 4.76 -19.33 8.04
CA LYS A 443 5.15 -19.87 9.35
C LYS A 443 4.63 -18.99 10.49
N ARG A 444 4.75 -17.68 10.38
CA ARG A 444 4.25 -16.76 11.40
C ARG A 444 2.73 -16.86 11.58
N ARG A 445 1.98 -17.00 10.50
CA ARG A 445 0.52 -17.20 10.54
C ARG A 445 0.14 -18.54 11.18
N SER A 446 0.84 -19.64 10.87
CA SER A 446 0.58 -20.96 11.44
C SER A 446 0.85 -21.02 12.95
N VAL A 447 1.92 -20.38 13.43
CA VAL A 447 2.22 -20.27 14.88
C VAL A 447 1.08 -19.56 15.61
N PHE A 448 0.53 -18.53 15.02
CA PHE A 448 -0.62 -17.81 15.59
C PHE A 448 -1.88 -18.69 15.67
N GLN A 449 -2.19 -19.45 14.63
CA GLN A 449 -3.35 -20.34 14.61
C GLN A 449 -3.26 -21.48 15.63
N ILE A 450 -2.06 -21.98 15.94
CA ILE A 450 -1.83 -23.03 16.95
C ILE A 450 -1.95 -22.47 18.39
N SER A 451 -1.70 -21.17 18.58
CA SER A 451 -1.78 -20.53 19.91
C SER A 451 -3.20 -20.13 20.34
N ARG A 452 -4.19 -20.41 19.52
CA ARG A 452 -5.65 -20.30 19.79
C ARG A 452 -6.18 -21.61 20.33
#